data_e337fe91cdda811f75d8dbf13f4becf2
#
_entry.id   e337fe91cdda811f75d8dbf13f4becf2
#
_cell.length_a   1.000
_cell.length_b   1.000
_cell.length_c   1.000
_cell.angle_alpha   90.00
_cell.angle_beta   90.00
_cell.angle_gamma   90.00
#
_symmetry.space_group_name_H-M   'P 1'
#
loop_
_entity.id
_entity.type
_entity.pdbx_description
1 polymer ?
#
loop_
_entity_poly.entity_id
_entity_poly.type
_entity_poly.pdbx_seq_one_letter_code
_entity_poly.pdbx_strand_id
1 'polypeptide(L)'
;MYHSILEAFRVENNKDVKWYVMADDDTLIFVDNLVELRGTYDHTKYYYIGTNSESIHSNAYISFDMGYGGAGYALSYALVEALASEIDGCIQRYKHLFFSDYISQSCSADLGVDLKIEKGIHQFDISGLLSSHPSSPLISLHHFDAIDPIFPSKNRSESINHLMKPAKFDQSRLFTYLSKHFPSKLSEETPPTFRPWQKSRPPFFMFNTRWLSNNPCEAPHVFFLESVIESNNIGRYHVVVTNYTRSSPGNLPICLSNGNPSANPIHKIQVFSPSTGRKEAGRIECCDVKYVAGEDTVDVKLSACMKGEMLA
;
A
#
# COMPACT_ATOMS: atom_id res chain seq x y z
N MET A 1 4.32 2.16 24.68
CA MET A 1 5.09 2.15 23.42
C MET A 1 6.41 2.96 23.53
N TYR A 2 6.44 4.23 23.97
CA TYR A 2 7.67 5.02 23.92
C TYR A 2 8.80 4.48 24.84
N HIS A 3 8.51 4.10 26.08
CA HIS A 3 9.49 3.42 26.93
C HIS A 3 9.99 2.08 26.36
N SER A 4 9.22 1.44 25.49
CA SER A 4 9.63 0.18 24.87
C SER A 4 10.87 0.33 23.97
N ILE A 5 11.06 1.50 23.35
CA ILE A 5 12.26 1.79 22.54
C ILE A 5 13.50 1.77 23.42
N LEU A 6 13.42 2.47 24.57
CA LEU A 6 14.52 2.53 25.52
C LEU A 6 14.84 1.16 26.11
N GLU A 7 13.80 0.42 26.50
CA GLU A 7 13.98 -0.91 27.08
C GLU A 7 14.54 -1.88 26.03
N ALA A 8 14.05 -1.84 24.79
CA ALA A 8 14.61 -2.62 23.70
C ALA A 8 16.10 -2.29 23.48
N PHE A 9 16.48 -1.01 23.51
CA PHE A 9 17.86 -0.58 23.36
C PHE A 9 18.74 -1.04 24.53
N ARG A 10 18.23 -0.99 25.78
CA ARG A 10 18.94 -1.43 26.97
C ARG A 10 19.16 -2.96 27.03
N VAL A 11 18.13 -3.72 26.62
CA VAL A 11 18.13 -5.16 26.68
C VAL A 11 19.02 -5.76 25.57
N GLU A 12 18.89 -5.24 24.36
CA GLU A 12 19.60 -5.79 23.22
C GLU A 12 21.11 -5.55 23.28
N ASN A 13 21.58 -4.44 23.80
CA ASN A 13 23.01 -4.04 23.89
C ASN A 13 23.92 -4.67 22.80
N ASN A 14 23.32 -4.93 21.64
CA ASN A 14 23.92 -5.65 20.53
C ASN A 14 24.25 -4.66 19.41
N LYS A 15 25.54 -4.46 19.16
CA LYS A 15 26.03 -3.55 18.12
C LYS A 15 25.68 -4.00 16.69
N ASP A 16 25.20 -5.22 16.52
CA ASP A 16 24.76 -5.73 15.21
C ASP A 16 23.32 -5.28 14.87
N VAL A 17 22.55 -4.78 15.84
CA VAL A 17 21.25 -4.15 15.60
C VAL A 17 21.45 -2.84 14.87
N LYS A 18 20.83 -2.71 13.72
CA LYS A 18 20.92 -1.52 12.87
C LYS A 18 19.67 -0.65 12.93
N TRP A 19 18.52 -1.29 13.21
CA TRP A 19 17.22 -0.65 13.19
C TRP A 19 16.32 -1.19 14.29
N TYR A 20 15.52 -0.32 14.85
CA TYR A 20 14.43 -0.63 15.75
C TYR A 20 13.11 -0.35 15.04
N VAL A 21 12.21 -1.32 15.05
CA VAL A 21 10.90 -1.21 14.41
C VAL A 21 9.83 -1.28 15.49
N MET A 22 9.00 -0.26 15.53
CA MET A 22 7.85 -0.17 16.44
C MET A 22 6.58 -0.35 15.63
N ALA A 23 5.69 -1.20 16.10
CA ALA A 23 4.39 -1.45 15.48
C ALA A 23 3.41 -1.96 16.55
N ASP A 24 2.12 -1.87 16.28
CA ASP A 24 1.09 -2.45 17.12
C ASP A 24 0.95 -3.96 16.88
N ASP A 25 0.27 -4.66 17.77
CA ASP A 25 0.12 -6.12 17.74
C ASP A 25 -0.85 -6.62 16.65
N ASP A 26 -1.59 -5.70 16.04
CA ASP A 26 -2.46 -5.96 14.88
C ASP A 26 -1.89 -5.45 13.54
N THR A 27 -0.60 -5.15 13.51
CA THR A 27 0.12 -4.76 12.30
C THR A 27 0.70 -5.96 11.57
N LEU A 28 0.34 -6.11 10.30
CA LEU A 28 0.97 -7.07 9.41
C LEU A 28 2.22 -6.45 8.76
N ILE A 29 3.39 -7.05 9.01
CA ILE A 29 4.68 -6.57 8.48
C ILE A 29 5.18 -7.53 7.40
N PHE A 30 5.54 -6.97 6.23
CA PHE A 30 6.20 -7.68 5.14
C PHE A 30 7.72 -7.53 5.30
N VAL A 31 8.31 -8.46 6.06
CA VAL A 31 9.67 -8.35 6.57
C VAL A 31 10.70 -8.17 5.47
N ASP A 32 10.58 -8.89 4.37
CA ASP A 32 11.57 -8.81 3.28
C ASP A 32 11.56 -7.41 2.62
N ASN A 33 10.37 -6.84 2.38
CA ASN A 33 10.24 -5.48 1.85
C ASN A 33 10.76 -4.43 2.84
N LEU A 34 10.54 -4.65 4.14
CA LEU A 34 11.07 -3.79 5.19
C LEU A 34 12.60 -3.87 5.28
N VAL A 35 13.17 -5.07 5.14
CA VAL A 35 14.64 -5.26 5.12
C VAL A 35 15.26 -4.57 3.91
N GLU A 36 14.63 -4.71 2.75
CA GLU A 36 15.10 -4.06 1.53
C GLU A 36 15.04 -2.53 1.63
N LEU A 37 13.95 -1.97 2.16
CA LEU A 37 13.82 -0.53 2.41
C LEU A 37 14.95 -0.03 3.30
N ARG A 38 15.21 -0.70 4.43
CA ARG A 38 16.25 -0.29 5.38
C ARG A 38 17.65 -0.37 4.78
N GLY A 39 17.86 -1.24 3.78
CA GLY A 39 19.10 -1.31 3.02
C GLY A 39 19.41 -0.05 2.21
N THR A 40 18.41 0.80 1.96
CA THR A 40 18.60 2.07 1.23
C THR A 40 19.05 3.23 2.11
N TYR A 41 19.00 3.08 3.43
CA TYR A 41 19.35 4.12 4.41
C TYR A 41 20.55 3.74 5.26
N ASP A 42 21.40 4.73 5.52
CA ASP A 42 22.59 4.59 6.37
C ASP A 42 22.19 4.64 7.85
N HIS A 43 22.13 3.48 8.50
CA HIS A 43 21.73 3.33 9.91
C HIS A 43 22.64 4.05 10.92
N THR A 44 23.81 4.53 10.49
CA THR A 44 24.73 5.32 11.33
C THR A 44 24.34 6.78 11.40
N LYS A 45 23.36 7.22 10.61
CA LYS A 45 22.74 8.55 10.63
C LYS A 45 21.37 8.48 11.28
N TYR A 46 20.83 9.62 11.66
CA TYR A 46 19.52 9.72 12.28
C TYR A 46 18.42 9.61 11.22
N TYR A 47 17.62 8.56 11.35
CA TYR A 47 16.44 8.34 10.52
C TYR A 47 15.25 7.90 11.35
N TYR A 48 14.13 8.59 11.12
CA TYR A 48 12.81 8.25 11.55
C TYR A 48 11.95 7.98 10.31
N ILE A 49 11.70 6.71 10.00
CA ILE A 49 11.05 6.25 8.77
C ILE A 49 9.69 5.68 9.12
N GLY A 50 8.63 6.17 8.49
CA GLY A 50 7.27 5.74 8.76
C GLY A 50 6.28 6.35 7.78
N THR A 51 5.05 6.50 8.19
CA THR A 51 4.04 7.22 7.45
C THR A 51 3.11 7.99 8.39
N ASN A 52 2.58 9.09 7.91
CA ASN A 52 1.41 9.71 8.53
C ASN A 52 0.14 8.93 8.14
N SER A 53 -1.00 9.28 8.70
CA SER A 53 -2.26 8.65 8.35
C SER A 53 -2.68 8.98 6.91
N GLU A 54 -3.35 8.04 6.24
CA GLU A 54 -4.04 8.31 4.98
C GLU A 54 -5.21 9.27 5.15
N SER A 55 -5.73 9.42 6.38
CA SER A 55 -6.79 10.35 6.72
C SER A 55 -6.24 11.76 6.98
N ILE A 56 -6.64 12.73 6.17
CA ILE A 56 -6.30 14.15 6.41
C ILE A 56 -6.86 14.63 7.73
N HIS A 57 -8.05 14.18 8.12
CA HIS A 57 -8.65 14.57 9.40
C HIS A 57 -7.78 14.14 10.58
N SER A 58 -7.28 12.91 10.58
CA SER A 58 -6.40 12.39 11.62
C SER A 58 -5.09 13.19 11.70
N ASN A 59 -4.49 13.46 10.55
CA ASN A 59 -3.26 14.26 10.49
C ASN A 59 -3.48 15.71 10.96
N ALA A 60 -4.58 16.33 10.55
CA ALA A 60 -4.92 17.71 10.97
C ALA A 60 -5.23 17.80 12.47
N TYR A 61 -5.76 16.72 13.06
CA TYR A 61 -6.06 16.66 14.47
C TYR A 61 -4.81 16.42 15.33
N ILE A 62 -3.86 15.61 14.85
CA ILE A 62 -2.64 15.23 15.58
C ILE A 62 -1.41 15.92 14.99
N SER A 63 -0.88 15.38 13.89
CA SER A 63 0.28 15.92 13.17
C SER A 63 0.42 15.28 11.78
N PHE A 64 0.85 16.08 10.79
CA PHE A 64 1.27 15.59 9.48
C PHE A 64 2.70 15.01 9.49
N ASP A 65 3.48 15.33 10.52
CA ASP A 65 4.89 14.95 10.63
C ASP A 65 5.11 13.80 11.62
N MET A 66 4.03 13.13 12.04
CA MET A 66 4.09 12.01 12.95
C MET A 66 3.99 10.68 12.18
N GLY A 67 4.92 9.76 12.45
CA GLY A 67 4.78 8.36 12.07
C GLY A 67 3.83 7.67 13.04
N TYR A 68 2.76 7.10 12.52
CA TYR A 68 1.77 6.40 13.31
C TYR A 68 2.28 5.02 13.72
N GLY A 69 2.20 4.68 15.01
CA GLY A 69 2.68 3.42 15.57
C GLY A 69 1.92 2.21 15.05
N GLY A 70 0.63 2.36 14.76
CA GLY A 70 -0.15 1.31 14.14
C GLY A 70 0.40 0.91 12.77
N ALA A 71 0.70 1.87 11.91
CA ALA A 71 1.37 1.58 10.64
C ALA A 71 2.77 0.96 10.81
N GLY A 72 3.37 1.26 11.94
CA GLY A 72 4.75 0.96 12.23
C GLY A 72 5.70 2.03 11.72
N TYR A 73 6.78 2.22 12.46
CA TYR A 73 7.89 3.08 12.06
C TYR A 73 9.23 2.46 12.44
N ALA A 74 10.26 2.81 11.69
CA ALA A 74 11.62 2.35 11.94
C ALA A 74 12.52 3.51 12.35
N LEU A 75 13.30 3.28 13.41
CA LEU A 75 14.32 4.19 13.91
C LEU A 75 15.70 3.61 13.65
N SER A 76 16.62 4.39 13.13
CA SER A 76 18.00 3.96 13.00
C SER A 76 18.67 3.78 14.37
N TYR A 77 19.67 2.91 14.43
CA TYR A 77 20.42 2.68 15.67
C TYR A 77 20.94 3.98 16.28
N ALA A 78 21.57 4.84 15.46
CA ALA A 78 22.11 6.11 15.92
C ALA A 78 21.06 7.05 16.52
N LEU A 79 19.84 7.07 15.96
CA LEU A 79 18.74 7.87 16.50
C LEU A 79 18.25 7.29 17.83
N VAL A 80 18.11 5.98 17.93
CA VAL A 80 17.65 5.33 19.18
C VAL A 80 18.68 5.51 20.29
N GLU A 81 19.97 5.42 20.01
CA GLU A 81 21.05 5.71 20.96
C GLU A 81 20.97 7.14 21.50
N ALA A 82 20.76 8.12 20.62
CA ALA A 82 20.59 9.51 21.01
C ALA A 82 19.31 9.74 21.84
N LEU A 83 18.19 9.17 21.40
CA LEU A 83 16.91 9.24 22.13
C LEU A 83 17.02 8.60 23.52
N ALA A 84 17.69 7.45 23.63
CA ALA A 84 17.85 6.73 24.88
C ALA A 84 18.61 7.54 25.94
N SER A 85 19.53 8.41 25.54
CA SER A 85 20.29 9.25 26.48
C SER A 85 19.45 10.38 27.08
N GLU A 86 18.42 10.87 26.38
CA GLU A 86 17.63 12.06 26.74
C GLU A 86 16.16 11.77 27.01
N ILE A 87 15.78 10.50 27.06
CA ILE A 87 14.38 10.06 27.03
C ILE A 87 13.56 10.60 28.20
N ASP A 88 14.08 10.55 29.41
CA ASP A 88 13.37 10.99 30.60
C ASP A 88 13.10 12.49 30.57
N GLY A 89 14.08 13.27 30.13
CA GLY A 89 13.94 14.72 29.92
C GLY A 89 12.91 15.04 28.86
N CYS A 90 12.91 14.29 27.75
CA CYS A 90 11.94 14.47 26.69
C CYS A 90 10.51 14.13 27.12
N ILE A 91 10.30 13.01 27.80
CA ILE A 91 8.98 12.64 28.32
C ILE A 91 8.46 13.72 29.28
N GLN A 92 9.30 14.27 30.14
CA GLN A 92 8.87 15.34 31.05
C GLN A 92 8.46 16.62 30.29
N ARG A 93 9.13 16.97 29.21
CA ARG A 93 8.75 18.12 28.36
C ARG A 93 7.39 17.91 27.72
N TYR A 94 7.13 16.70 27.20
CA TYR A 94 5.95 16.36 26.39
C TYR A 94 4.89 15.52 27.12
N LYS A 95 4.94 15.46 28.46
CA LYS A 95 3.98 14.68 29.28
C LYS A 95 2.51 15.06 29.09
N HIS A 96 2.23 16.20 28.49
CA HIS A 96 0.88 16.67 28.18
C HIS A 96 0.32 16.08 26.87
N LEU A 97 1.15 15.41 26.06
CA LEU A 97 0.72 14.73 24.85
C LEU A 97 0.16 13.35 25.20
N PHE A 98 -1.01 13.02 24.61
CA PHE A 98 -1.73 11.78 24.93
C PHE A 98 -1.16 10.56 24.20
N PHE A 99 -0.61 10.76 23.01
CA PHE A 99 -0.19 9.65 22.14
C PHE A 99 1.32 9.43 22.22
N SER A 100 1.72 8.17 22.42
CA SER A 100 3.13 7.78 22.46
C SER A 100 3.86 8.13 21.16
N ASP A 101 3.19 8.03 20.03
CA ASP A 101 3.74 8.34 18.71
C ASP A 101 4.04 9.83 18.58
N TYR A 102 3.17 10.68 19.16
CA TYR A 102 3.39 12.12 19.16
C TYR A 102 4.56 12.51 20.07
N ILE A 103 4.75 11.82 21.19
CA ILE A 103 5.95 12.00 22.03
C ILE A 103 7.19 11.55 21.25
N SER A 104 7.14 10.39 20.55
CA SER A 104 8.25 9.92 19.75
C SER A 104 8.64 10.90 18.64
N GLN A 105 7.64 11.47 17.95
CA GLN A 105 7.85 12.50 16.96
C GLN A 105 8.48 13.75 17.55
N SER A 106 7.93 14.24 18.69
CA SER A 106 8.43 15.45 19.35
C SER A 106 9.86 15.29 19.84
N CYS A 107 10.21 14.13 20.38
CA CYS A 107 11.57 13.85 20.81
C CYS A 107 12.56 13.69 19.65
N SER A 108 12.11 13.14 18.53
CA SER A 108 12.91 13.09 17.31
C SER A 108 13.13 14.49 16.74
N ALA A 109 12.11 15.33 16.75
CA ALA A 109 12.19 16.73 16.32
C ALA A 109 13.12 17.57 17.21
N ASP A 110 13.18 17.32 18.51
CA ASP A 110 14.17 17.94 19.41
C ASP A 110 15.62 17.63 18.98
N LEU A 111 15.85 16.51 18.32
CA LEU A 111 17.13 16.13 17.73
C LEU A 111 17.30 16.61 16.28
N GLY A 112 16.35 17.37 15.73
CA GLY A 112 16.34 17.85 14.36
C GLY A 112 16.02 16.76 13.32
N VAL A 113 15.25 15.75 13.71
CA VAL A 113 14.91 14.61 12.84
C VAL A 113 13.44 14.62 12.50
N ASP A 114 13.14 14.80 11.21
CA ASP A 114 11.79 14.76 10.67
C ASP A 114 11.41 13.37 10.19
N LEU A 115 10.08 13.12 10.11
CA LEU A 115 9.53 11.90 9.55
C LEU A 115 9.90 11.74 8.07
N LYS A 116 10.55 10.63 7.74
CA LYS A 116 10.74 10.19 6.37
C LYS A 116 9.58 9.31 5.95
N ILE A 117 8.70 9.86 5.12
CA ILE A 117 7.49 9.15 4.67
C ILE A 117 7.83 8.08 3.64
N GLU A 118 7.35 6.86 3.91
CA GLU A 118 7.44 5.71 3.00
C GLU A 118 6.05 5.20 2.58
N LYS A 119 5.85 5.12 1.26
CA LYS A 119 4.53 4.85 0.66
C LYS A 119 4.00 3.44 0.86
N GLY A 120 4.85 2.49 1.20
CA GLY A 120 4.45 1.09 1.44
C GLY A 120 3.98 0.82 2.87
N ILE A 121 4.03 1.82 3.74
CA ILE A 121 3.59 1.76 5.14
C ILE A 121 2.17 2.32 5.22
N HIS A 122 1.23 1.59 5.83
CA HIS A 122 -0.19 1.96 5.85
C HIS A 122 -0.76 1.93 7.26
N GLN A 123 -1.18 3.11 7.75
CA GLN A 123 -1.78 3.28 9.08
C GLN A 123 -3.19 2.74 9.13
N PHE A 124 -3.96 3.01 8.11
CA PHE A 124 -5.38 2.71 8.10
C PHE A 124 -5.82 2.27 6.72
N ASP A 125 -6.18 1.01 6.60
CA ASP A 125 -6.82 0.58 5.38
C ASP A 125 -8.30 0.96 5.44
N ILE A 126 -8.73 1.65 4.41
CA ILE A 126 -10.13 1.97 4.20
C ILE A 126 -10.62 1.05 3.10
N SER A 127 -11.69 0.32 3.40
CA SER A 127 -12.27 -0.63 2.46
C SER A 127 -12.31 -0.10 1.03
N GLY A 128 -11.71 -0.83 0.11
CA GLY A 128 -11.63 -0.50 -1.31
C GLY A 128 -10.56 0.53 -1.71
N LEU A 129 -9.84 1.15 -0.79
CA LEU A 129 -8.82 2.16 -1.12
C LEU A 129 -7.46 1.55 -1.47
N LEU A 130 -7.10 0.41 -0.91
CA LEU A 130 -5.88 -0.30 -1.26
C LEU A 130 -5.81 -0.67 -2.74
N SER A 131 -6.95 -0.95 -3.36
CA SER A 131 -7.03 -1.26 -4.80
C SER A 131 -6.85 -0.05 -5.71
N SER A 132 -6.98 1.15 -5.18
CA SER A 132 -6.90 2.40 -5.92
C SER A 132 -5.67 3.24 -5.61
N HIS A 133 -4.87 2.85 -4.62
CA HIS A 133 -3.65 3.55 -4.25
C HIS A 133 -2.49 3.26 -5.23
N PRO A 134 -1.60 4.23 -5.49
CA PRO A 134 -0.42 3.99 -6.31
C PRO A 134 0.42 2.84 -5.77
N SER A 135 0.83 1.96 -6.66
CA SER A 135 1.55 0.73 -6.31
C SER A 135 2.94 1.01 -5.75
N SER A 136 3.12 0.85 -4.46
CA SER A 136 4.40 0.68 -3.81
C SER A 136 4.43 -0.69 -3.14
N PRO A 137 5.58 -1.35 -3.01
CA PRO A 137 5.66 -2.60 -2.28
C PRO A 137 5.10 -2.43 -0.86
N LEU A 138 4.22 -3.33 -0.42
CA LEU A 138 3.70 -3.30 0.94
C LEU A 138 4.83 -3.56 1.94
N ILE A 139 4.97 -2.68 2.90
CA ILE A 139 5.92 -2.81 4.02
C ILE A 139 5.15 -3.18 5.28
N SER A 140 4.06 -2.49 5.53
CA SER A 140 3.16 -2.80 6.64
C SER A 140 1.72 -2.45 6.32
N LEU A 141 0.81 -3.10 7.04
CA LEU A 141 -0.62 -2.89 6.93
C LEU A 141 -1.26 -3.03 8.32
N HIS A 142 -1.78 -1.95 8.84
CA HIS A 142 -2.47 -1.91 10.13
C HIS A 142 -3.96 -2.23 9.96
N HIS A 143 -4.61 -2.73 11.02
CA HIS A 143 -6.04 -3.04 11.05
C HIS A 143 -6.53 -3.97 9.93
N PHE A 144 -5.69 -4.92 9.51
CA PHE A 144 -6.02 -5.85 8.41
C PHE A 144 -7.35 -6.60 8.62
N ASP A 145 -7.78 -6.77 9.83
CA ASP A 145 -9.02 -7.46 10.23
C ASP A 145 -10.20 -6.54 10.54
N ALA A 146 -9.96 -5.23 10.71
CA ALA A 146 -11.03 -4.25 10.93
C ALA A 146 -11.73 -3.80 9.64
N ILE A 147 -11.18 -4.19 8.49
CA ILE A 147 -11.69 -3.86 7.17
C ILE A 147 -12.70 -4.92 6.76
N ASP A 148 -13.69 -4.55 5.95
CA ASP A 148 -14.51 -5.50 5.18
C ASP A 148 -13.62 -6.58 4.59
N PRO A 149 -14.04 -7.86 4.62
CA PRO A 149 -13.16 -8.95 4.24
C PRO A 149 -12.48 -8.64 2.92
N ILE A 150 -11.15 -8.45 2.97
CA ILE A 150 -10.32 -8.11 1.81
C ILE A 150 -10.53 -9.13 0.69
N PHE A 151 -10.79 -10.38 1.09
CA PHE A 151 -11.19 -11.43 0.18
C PHE A 151 -12.58 -11.96 0.59
N PRO A 152 -13.59 -11.86 -0.29
CA PRO A 152 -14.91 -12.38 -0.02
C PRO A 152 -14.86 -13.84 0.40
N SER A 153 -15.69 -14.20 1.37
CA SER A 153 -15.82 -15.58 1.89
C SER A 153 -14.60 -16.16 2.63
N LYS A 154 -13.60 -15.33 2.95
CA LYS A 154 -12.41 -15.75 3.72
C LYS A 154 -12.39 -15.08 5.09
N ASN A 155 -12.05 -15.87 6.12
CA ASN A 155 -11.73 -15.31 7.42
C ASN A 155 -10.35 -14.66 7.44
N ARG A 156 -9.97 -14.01 8.56
CA ARG A 156 -8.68 -13.31 8.71
C ARG A 156 -7.48 -14.20 8.34
N SER A 157 -7.39 -15.37 8.94
CA SER A 157 -6.26 -16.29 8.74
C SER A 157 -6.17 -16.78 7.29
N GLU A 158 -7.31 -17.11 6.70
CA GLU A 158 -7.40 -17.50 5.29
C GLU A 158 -7.02 -16.36 4.37
N SER A 159 -7.42 -15.12 4.68
CA SER A 159 -7.07 -13.93 3.91
C SER A 159 -5.58 -13.64 3.94
N ILE A 160 -4.95 -13.72 5.12
CA ILE A 160 -3.49 -13.57 5.27
C ILE A 160 -2.77 -14.66 4.47
N ASN A 161 -3.15 -15.92 4.66
CA ASN A 161 -2.54 -17.02 3.93
C ASN A 161 -2.73 -16.90 2.42
N HIS A 162 -3.87 -16.40 1.97
CA HIS A 162 -4.14 -16.17 0.56
C HIS A 162 -3.26 -15.06 -0.03
N LEU A 163 -3.10 -13.96 0.71
CA LEU A 163 -2.23 -12.84 0.33
C LEU A 163 -0.75 -13.24 0.30
N MET A 164 -0.30 -14.07 1.25
CA MET A 164 1.09 -14.49 1.34
C MET A 164 1.52 -15.47 0.24
N LYS A 165 0.57 -16.12 -0.45
CA LYS A 165 0.91 -16.97 -1.61
C LYS A 165 1.57 -16.20 -2.75
N PRO A 166 0.96 -15.11 -3.27
CA PRO A 166 1.59 -14.27 -4.28
C PRO A 166 2.87 -13.58 -3.80
N ALA A 167 2.97 -13.25 -2.51
CA ALA A 167 4.19 -12.67 -1.94
C ALA A 167 5.44 -13.52 -2.14
N LYS A 168 5.29 -14.84 -2.21
CA LYS A 168 6.40 -15.77 -2.49
C LYS A 168 6.93 -15.67 -3.92
N PHE A 169 6.12 -15.21 -4.85
CA PHE A 169 6.48 -15.11 -6.28
C PHE A 169 6.94 -13.71 -6.67
N ASP A 170 6.30 -12.68 -6.12
CA ASP A 170 6.60 -11.29 -6.46
C ASP A 170 6.21 -10.34 -5.32
N GLN A 171 7.15 -10.12 -4.42
CA GLN A 171 6.94 -9.22 -3.29
C GLN A 171 6.83 -7.75 -3.72
N SER A 172 7.47 -7.40 -4.81
CA SER A 172 7.48 -6.01 -5.31
C SER A 172 6.11 -5.52 -5.80
N ARG A 173 5.20 -6.45 -6.13
CA ARG A 173 3.84 -6.17 -6.59
C ARG A 173 2.74 -6.62 -5.63
N LEU A 174 3.10 -6.92 -4.39
CA LEU A 174 2.16 -7.47 -3.41
C LEU A 174 0.88 -6.63 -3.28
N PHE A 175 1.01 -5.33 -3.38
CA PHE A 175 -0.09 -4.39 -3.33
C PHE A 175 -1.12 -4.60 -4.47
N THR A 176 -0.66 -4.94 -5.67
CA THR A 176 -1.55 -5.18 -6.80
C THR A 176 -2.39 -6.45 -6.67
N TYR A 177 -2.08 -7.31 -5.71
CA TYR A 177 -2.77 -8.57 -5.49
C TYR A 177 -4.01 -8.47 -4.59
N LEU A 178 -4.24 -7.36 -3.89
CA LEU A 178 -5.39 -7.26 -2.99
C LEU A 178 -6.70 -7.23 -3.75
N SER A 179 -6.86 -6.28 -4.62
CA SER A 179 -8.00 -6.21 -5.53
C SER A 179 -7.71 -5.32 -6.73
N LYS A 180 -8.48 -5.47 -7.78
CA LYS A 180 -8.43 -4.62 -8.97
C LYS A 180 -9.80 -4.04 -9.23
N HIS A 181 -9.85 -2.73 -9.45
CA HIS A 181 -11.03 -2.07 -9.95
C HIS A 181 -10.91 -1.92 -11.46
N PHE A 182 -11.92 -2.41 -12.16
CA PHE A 182 -11.99 -2.30 -13.60
C PHE A 182 -13.14 -1.37 -13.97
N PRO A 183 -12.92 -0.34 -14.81
CA PRO A 183 -13.98 0.60 -15.19
C PRO A 183 -15.08 -0.14 -15.96
N SER A 184 -16.32 0.30 -15.78
CA SER A 184 -17.47 -0.30 -16.49
C SER A 184 -17.42 -0.08 -18.00
N LYS A 185 -16.69 0.93 -18.47
CA LYS A 185 -16.33 1.12 -19.86
C LYS A 185 -14.89 0.68 -20.07
N LEU A 186 -14.68 -0.14 -21.08
CA LEU A 186 -13.34 -0.49 -21.58
C LEU A 186 -12.82 0.66 -22.47
N SER A 187 -12.83 1.87 -21.98
CA SER A 187 -12.29 3.03 -22.65
C SER A 187 -10.91 3.37 -22.08
N GLU A 188 -10.08 4.03 -22.86
CA GLU A 188 -8.76 4.53 -22.52
C GLU A 188 -8.76 5.59 -21.40
N GLU A 189 -9.88 5.76 -20.71
CA GLU A 189 -9.98 6.74 -19.62
C GLU A 189 -9.17 6.28 -18.41
N THR A 190 -8.39 7.20 -17.90
CA THR A 190 -7.57 7.08 -16.69
C THR A 190 -8.31 6.44 -15.52
N PRO A 191 -7.63 5.61 -14.71
CA PRO A 191 -8.22 5.04 -13.52
C PRO A 191 -8.89 6.11 -12.65
N PRO A 192 -10.05 5.80 -12.06
CA PRO A 192 -10.83 6.73 -11.27
C PRO A 192 -10.10 7.45 -10.13
N THR A 193 -8.99 6.93 -9.71
CA THR A 193 -8.16 7.40 -8.60
C THR A 193 -7.38 8.69 -8.88
N PHE A 194 -7.18 9.06 -10.14
CA PHE A 194 -6.35 10.21 -10.53
C PHE A 194 -7.13 11.47 -10.89
N ARG A 195 -8.41 11.56 -10.52
CA ARG A 195 -9.15 12.79 -10.71
C ARG A 195 -8.67 13.87 -9.75
N PRO A 196 -8.60 15.14 -10.20
CA PRO A 196 -8.28 16.27 -9.32
C PRO A 196 -9.28 16.34 -8.16
N TRP A 197 -8.82 16.74 -7.00
CA TRP A 197 -9.71 17.01 -5.87
C TRP A 197 -10.70 18.13 -6.22
N GLN A 198 -11.92 18.00 -5.73
CA GLN A 198 -12.91 19.08 -5.89
C GLN A 198 -12.47 20.29 -5.09
N LYS A 199 -12.43 21.45 -5.72
CA LYS A 199 -12.01 22.73 -5.12
C LYS A 199 -12.90 23.19 -3.95
N SER A 200 -14.13 22.72 -3.88
CA SER A 200 -15.12 23.16 -2.89
C SER A 200 -15.07 22.42 -1.55
N ARG A 201 -14.30 21.34 -1.45
CA ARG A 201 -14.19 20.53 -0.22
C ARG A 201 -12.75 20.08 -0.01
N PRO A 202 -12.26 20.12 1.23
CA PRO A 202 -10.96 19.51 1.53
C PRO A 202 -11.04 18.01 1.22
N PRO A 203 -9.94 17.40 0.72
CA PRO A 203 -9.88 15.98 0.51
C PRO A 203 -9.98 15.24 1.85
N PHE A 204 -10.58 14.06 1.85
CA PHE A 204 -10.65 13.22 3.05
C PHE A 204 -9.33 12.48 3.28
N PHE A 205 -8.60 12.17 2.20
CA PHE A 205 -7.41 11.34 2.21
C PHE A 205 -6.22 12.06 1.60
N MET A 206 -5.03 11.63 1.96
CA MET A 206 -3.74 12.14 1.44
C MET A 206 -3.52 11.87 -0.05
N PHE A 207 -4.43 11.15 -0.69
CA PHE A 207 -4.41 10.83 -2.12
C PHE A 207 -5.77 11.12 -2.75
N ASN A 208 -5.79 11.26 -4.07
CA ASN A 208 -7.02 11.54 -4.79
C ASN A 208 -7.99 10.37 -4.69
N THR A 209 -9.21 10.67 -4.26
CA THR A 209 -10.33 9.73 -4.25
C THR A 209 -11.52 10.33 -4.95
N ARG A 210 -12.42 9.48 -5.41
CA ARG A 210 -13.76 9.87 -5.85
C ARG A 210 -14.78 8.97 -5.17
N TRP A 211 -15.97 9.50 -4.99
CA TRP A 211 -17.10 8.70 -4.58
C TRP A 211 -17.45 7.69 -5.67
N LEU A 212 -17.94 6.53 -5.25
CA LEU A 212 -18.48 5.55 -6.17
C LEU A 212 -19.60 6.23 -6.97
N SER A 213 -19.53 6.16 -8.29
CA SER A 213 -20.57 6.69 -9.16
C SER A 213 -21.80 5.79 -9.13
N ASN A 214 -22.97 6.41 -9.08
CA ASN A 214 -24.23 5.70 -9.30
C ASN A 214 -24.55 5.49 -10.80
N ASN A 215 -23.74 6.07 -11.68
CA ASN A 215 -23.83 5.84 -13.12
C ASN A 215 -23.28 4.44 -13.42
N PRO A 216 -24.08 3.53 -13.99
CA PRO A 216 -23.64 2.16 -14.27
C PRO A 216 -22.46 2.08 -15.24
N CYS A 217 -22.23 3.11 -16.04
CA CYS A 217 -21.08 3.16 -16.95
C CYS A 217 -19.79 3.71 -16.29
N GLU A 218 -19.90 4.29 -15.13
CA GLU A 218 -18.76 4.85 -14.36
C GLU A 218 -18.47 4.05 -13.10
N ALA A 219 -19.43 3.22 -12.65
CA ALA A 219 -19.27 2.40 -11.47
C ALA A 219 -18.17 1.35 -11.70
N PRO A 220 -17.18 1.22 -10.81
CA PRO A 220 -16.12 0.24 -10.98
C PRO A 220 -16.65 -1.18 -10.70
N HIS A 221 -16.17 -2.14 -11.47
CA HIS A 221 -16.30 -3.56 -11.14
C HIS A 221 -15.10 -3.98 -10.30
N VAL A 222 -15.36 -4.74 -9.23
CA VAL A 222 -14.33 -5.18 -8.28
C VAL A 222 -13.97 -6.63 -8.56
N PHE A 223 -12.68 -6.88 -8.71
CA PHE A 223 -12.10 -8.20 -8.94
C PHE A 223 -11.12 -8.51 -7.82
N PHE A 224 -11.19 -9.70 -7.28
CA PHE A 224 -10.33 -10.16 -6.20
C PHE A 224 -9.33 -11.18 -6.69
N LEU A 225 -8.17 -11.21 -6.07
CA LEU A 225 -7.14 -12.19 -6.34
C LEU A 225 -7.70 -13.61 -6.16
N GLU A 226 -7.61 -14.41 -7.23
CA GLU A 226 -7.93 -15.83 -7.23
C GLU A 226 -6.67 -16.68 -7.09
N SER A 227 -5.70 -16.47 -7.96
CA SER A 227 -4.47 -17.27 -7.99
C SER A 227 -3.31 -16.53 -8.62
N VAL A 228 -2.10 -16.98 -8.27
CA VAL A 228 -0.84 -16.56 -8.92
C VAL A 228 -0.11 -17.81 -9.35
N ILE A 229 0.34 -17.82 -10.60
CA ILE A 229 1.00 -18.95 -11.22
C ILE A 229 2.29 -18.46 -11.89
N GLU A 230 3.39 -19.11 -11.65
CA GLU A 230 4.61 -18.91 -12.40
C GLU A 230 4.54 -19.73 -13.69
N SER A 231 4.68 -19.06 -14.82
CA SER A 231 4.67 -19.71 -16.14
C SER A 231 6.06 -19.67 -16.77
N ASN A 232 6.65 -20.84 -16.95
CA ASN A 232 7.98 -20.99 -17.57
C ASN A 232 7.94 -20.97 -19.11
N ASN A 233 6.77 -20.77 -19.76
CA ASN A 233 6.55 -21.11 -21.16
C ASN A 233 6.24 -19.94 -22.11
N ILE A 234 6.37 -18.69 -21.70
CA ILE A 234 6.12 -17.55 -22.59
C ILE A 234 7.46 -16.91 -23.01
N GLY A 235 8.17 -17.56 -23.94
CA GLY A 235 9.47 -17.08 -24.43
C GLY A 235 10.62 -17.31 -23.44
N ARG A 236 11.68 -16.52 -23.54
CA ARG A 236 12.90 -16.62 -22.69
C ARG A 236 12.75 -15.98 -21.31
N TYR A 237 11.57 -15.50 -20.94
CA TYR A 237 11.33 -14.77 -19.67
C TYR A 237 10.38 -15.56 -18.79
N HIS A 238 10.70 -15.61 -17.51
CA HIS A 238 9.76 -16.06 -16.48
C HIS A 238 8.64 -15.02 -16.38
N VAL A 239 7.41 -15.47 -16.52
CA VAL A 239 6.21 -14.62 -16.44
C VAL A 239 5.36 -15.10 -15.28
N VAL A 240 4.99 -14.18 -14.42
CA VAL A 240 4.00 -14.42 -13.37
C VAL A 240 2.63 -14.07 -13.92
N VAL A 241 1.70 -15.01 -13.87
CA VAL A 241 0.30 -14.82 -14.26
C VAL A 241 -0.56 -14.69 -13.00
N THR A 242 -1.16 -13.53 -12.81
CA THR A 242 -2.08 -13.28 -11.70
C THR A 242 -3.51 -13.28 -12.23
N ASN A 243 -4.34 -14.12 -11.64
CA ASN A 243 -5.74 -14.23 -11.98
C ASN A 243 -6.59 -13.50 -10.95
N TYR A 244 -7.52 -12.67 -11.42
CA TYR A 244 -8.53 -12.02 -10.61
C TYR A 244 -9.91 -12.43 -11.09
N THR A 245 -10.80 -12.75 -10.17
CA THR A 245 -12.20 -13.06 -10.45
C THR A 245 -13.12 -11.99 -9.90
N ARG A 246 -14.18 -11.72 -10.63
CA ARG A 246 -15.19 -10.77 -10.23
C ARG A 246 -15.91 -11.28 -8.98
N SER A 247 -15.98 -10.44 -7.98
CA SER A 247 -16.96 -10.62 -6.91
C SER A 247 -18.36 -10.71 -7.52
N SER A 248 -19.24 -11.52 -6.94
CA SER A 248 -20.61 -11.68 -7.42
C SER A 248 -21.19 -10.37 -7.96
N PRO A 249 -21.89 -10.42 -9.09
CA PRO A 249 -22.42 -9.20 -9.68
C PRO A 249 -23.25 -8.49 -8.63
N GLY A 250 -22.74 -7.41 -8.07
CA GLY A 250 -23.56 -6.49 -7.31
C GLY A 250 -24.73 -6.10 -8.20
N ASN A 251 -25.83 -5.64 -7.62
CA ASN A 251 -27.02 -5.17 -8.34
C ASN A 251 -26.73 -3.90 -9.15
N LEU A 252 -25.57 -3.84 -9.82
CA LEU A 252 -25.20 -2.74 -10.71
C LEU A 252 -26.02 -2.86 -11.98
N PRO A 253 -26.75 -1.81 -12.36
CA PRO A 253 -27.45 -1.76 -13.66
C PRO A 253 -26.45 -1.99 -14.80
N ILE A 254 -26.94 -2.56 -15.90
CA ILE A 254 -26.13 -2.79 -17.10
C ILE A 254 -25.73 -1.44 -17.70
N CYS A 255 -24.45 -1.25 -18.00
CA CYS A 255 -23.99 -0.09 -18.76
C CYS A 255 -24.37 -0.25 -20.23
N LEU A 256 -25.34 0.52 -20.69
CA LEU A 256 -25.69 0.63 -22.11
C LEU A 256 -24.85 1.74 -22.73
N SER A 257 -23.63 1.41 -23.15
CA SER A 257 -22.76 2.38 -23.81
C SER A 257 -22.97 2.39 -25.32
N ASN A 258 -23.33 3.54 -25.86
CA ASN A 258 -23.46 3.71 -27.31
C ASN A 258 -22.07 3.57 -27.99
N GLY A 259 -21.80 2.40 -28.54
CA GLY A 259 -20.61 2.13 -29.37
C GLY A 259 -19.32 1.70 -28.65
N ASN A 260 -19.21 1.83 -27.33
CA ASN A 260 -18.05 1.33 -26.60
C ASN A 260 -18.35 -0.02 -25.93
N PRO A 261 -17.42 -0.97 -25.95
CA PRO A 261 -17.62 -2.24 -25.25
C PRO A 261 -17.82 -2.00 -23.75
N SER A 262 -18.81 -2.66 -23.19
CA SER A 262 -19.07 -2.62 -21.74
C SER A 262 -18.24 -3.70 -21.04
N ALA A 263 -17.73 -3.39 -19.86
CA ALA A 263 -17.03 -4.36 -19.01
C ALA A 263 -17.99 -5.30 -18.26
N ASN A 264 -19.30 -5.14 -18.40
CA ASN A 264 -20.28 -5.99 -17.71
C ASN A 264 -20.10 -7.50 -17.93
N PRO A 265 -19.74 -8.00 -19.13
CA PRO A 265 -19.52 -9.43 -19.35
C PRO A 265 -18.21 -9.95 -18.79
N ILE A 266 -17.29 -9.08 -18.35
CA ILE A 266 -15.98 -9.51 -17.87
C ILE A 266 -16.12 -10.15 -16.48
N HIS A 267 -15.70 -11.39 -16.35
CA HIS A 267 -15.66 -12.16 -15.11
C HIS A 267 -14.25 -12.40 -14.60
N LYS A 268 -13.25 -12.33 -15.47
CA LYS A 268 -11.86 -12.62 -15.14
C LYS A 268 -10.89 -11.60 -15.72
N ILE A 269 -9.86 -11.26 -14.96
CA ILE A 269 -8.71 -10.48 -15.41
C ILE A 269 -7.46 -11.33 -15.21
N GLN A 270 -6.65 -11.48 -16.25
CA GLN A 270 -5.34 -12.12 -16.18
C GLN A 270 -4.25 -11.06 -16.33
N VAL A 271 -3.39 -10.94 -15.33
CA VAL A 271 -2.28 -9.99 -15.39
C VAL A 271 -0.99 -10.75 -15.59
N PHE A 272 -0.33 -10.48 -16.70
CA PHE A 272 0.97 -11.03 -17.06
C PHE A 272 2.06 -10.04 -16.67
N SER A 273 2.92 -10.42 -15.76
CA SER A 273 4.03 -9.60 -15.29
C SER A 273 5.36 -10.32 -15.51
N PRO A 274 6.40 -9.63 -16.01
CA PRO A 274 7.73 -10.22 -16.05
C PRO A 274 8.19 -10.49 -14.61
N SER A 275 8.77 -11.68 -14.37
CA SER A 275 9.44 -12.00 -13.11
C SER A 275 10.76 -11.24 -13.09
N THR A 276 10.70 -10.00 -12.68
CA THR A 276 11.90 -9.15 -12.52
C THR A 276 12.02 -8.78 -11.05
N GLY A 277 13.25 -8.74 -10.56
CA GLY A 277 13.54 -8.12 -9.26
C GLY A 277 12.97 -6.70 -9.16
N ARG A 278 13.16 -6.08 -8.01
CA ARG A 278 12.65 -4.73 -7.70
C ARG A 278 12.78 -3.77 -8.87
N LYS A 279 11.71 -3.06 -9.16
CA LYS A 279 11.69 -2.00 -10.16
C LYS A 279 12.57 -0.83 -9.73
N GLU A 280 13.18 -0.18 -10.70
CA GLU A 280 13.83 1.12 -10.46
C GLU A 280 12.84 2.09 -9.80
N ALA A 281 13.30 2.76 -8.76
CA ALA A 281 12.48 3.74 -8.06
C ALA A 281 12.05 4.87 -9.02
N GLY A 282 10.76 5.16 -9.06
CA GLY A 282 10.27 6.41 -9.62
C GLY A 282 9.26 6.34 -10.76
N ARG A 283 9.03 5.19 -11.42
CA ARG A 283 8.04 5.11 -12.50
C ARG A 283 7.11 3.91 -12.35
N ILE A 284 5.80 4.16 -12.56
CA ILE A 284 4.75 3.12 -12.65
C ILE A 284 4.98 2.32 -13.94
N GLU A 285 4.69 1.02 -13.91
CA GLU A 285 4.70 0.20 -15.13
C GLU A 285 3.57 0.60 -16.06
N CYS A 286 3.85 0.50 -17.35
CA CYS A 286 2.84 0.58 -18.38
C CYS A 286 2.16 -0.78 -18.59
N CYS A 287 0.98 -0.79 -19.18
CA CYS A 287 0.27 -2.02 -19.47
C CYS A 287 -0.46 -1.96 -20.80
N ASP A 288 -0.46 -3.09 -21.49
CA ASP A 288 -1.31 -3.33 -22.65
C ASP A 288 -2.53 -4.14 -22.22
N VAL A 289 -3.72 -3.66 -22.54
CA VAL A 289 -4.99 -4.34 -22.25
C VAL A 289 -5.51 -4.98 -23.54
N LYS A 290 -5.70 -6.29 -23.51
CA LYS A 290 -6.29 -7.04 -24.62
C LYS A 290 -7.65 -7.60 -24.22
N TYR A 291 -8.68 -7.19 -24.92
CA TYR A 291 -10.03 -7.71 -24.78
C TYR A 291 -10.51 -8.25 -26.13
N VAL A 292 -11.13 -9.43 -26.12
CA VAL A 292 -11.76 -10.02 -27.27
C VAL A 292 -13.28 -9.97 -27.06
N ALA A 293 -13.99 -9.35 -27.97
CA ALA A 293 -15.45 -9.21 -27.87
C ALA A 293 -16.13 -10.60 -27.81
N GLY A 294 -16.95 -10.79 -26.80
CA GLY A 294 -17.63 -12.07 -26.54
C GLY A 294 -16.91 -13.00 -25.56
N GLU A 295 -15.69 -12.68 -25.17
CA GLU A 295 -14.99 -13.37 -24.08
C GLU A 295 -15.31 -12.71 -22.73
N ASP A 296 -15.22 -13.48 -21.67
CA ASP A 296 -15.42 -13.03 -20.28
C ASP A 296 -14.11 -12.69 -19.55
N THR A 297 -13.01 -12.77 -20.27
CA THR A 297 -11.66 -12.60 -19.74
C THR A 297 -10.94 -11.44 -20.43
N VAL A 298 -10.20 -10.66 -19.65
CA VAL A 298 -9.32 -9.59 -20.12
C VAL A 298 -7.89 -9.92 -19.75
N ASP A 299 -6.99 -9.81 -20.72
CA ASP A 299 -5.55 -9.93 -20.53
C ASP A 299 -4.91 -8.55 -20.35
N VAL A 300 -4.11 -8.40 -19.30
CA VAL A 300 -3.32 -7.20 -19.00
C VAL A 300 -1.85 -7.58 -18.97
N LYS A 301 -1.05 -7.05 -19.88
CA LYS A 301 0.40 -7.27 -19.88
C LYS A 301 1.12 -6.07 -19.31
N LEU A 302 1.86 -6.28 -18.24
CA LEU A 302 2.70 -5.25 -17.64
C LEU A 302 4.06 -5.22 -18.34
N SER A 303 4.57 -4.03 -18.59
CA SER A 303 5.87 -3.77 -19.21
C SER A 303 6.50 -2.50 -18.67
N ALA A 304 7.82 -2.36 -18.86
CA ALA A 304 8.46 -1.07 -18.62
C ALA A 304 7.93 -0.06 -19.64
N CYS A 305 7.59 1.14 -19.17
CA CYS A 305 7.14 2.21 -20.07
C CYS A 305 8.24 2.63 -21.04
N MET A 306 7.89 2.86 -22.29
CA MET A 306 8.82 3.43 -23.26
C MET A 306 9.12 4.90 -22.97
N LYS A 307 10.20 5.42 -23.52
CA LYS A 307 10.56 6.83 -23.40
C LYS A 307 9.48 7.69 -24.07
N GLY A 308 8.87 8.59 -23.29
CA GLY A 308 7.82 9.49 -23.77
C GLY A 308 6.40 8.89 -23.75
N GLU A 309 6.26 7.64 -23.37
CA GLU A 309 4.95 7.02 -23.13
C GLU A 309 4.28 7.68 -21.93
N MET A 310 3.03 8.07 -22.10
CA MET A 310 2.21 8.67 -21.03
C MET A 310 1.15 7.64 -20.62
N LEU A 311 0.91 7.58 -19.32
CA LEU A 311 -0.23 6.84 -18.78
C LEU A 311 -1.49 7.70 -19.08
N ALA A 312 -2.33 7.21 -19.97
CA ALA A 312 -3.58 7.85 -20.35
C ALA A 312 -4.66 7.72 -19.28
#